data_a10cd45c10cc4e4a24f72bce32009b4c
#
_entry.id   a10cd45c10cc4e4a24f72bce32009b4c
#
_cell.length_a   1.000
_cell.length_b   1.000
_cell.length_c   1.000
_cell.angle_alpha   90.00
_cell.angle_beta   90.00
_cell.angle_gamma   90.00
#
_symmetry.space_group_name_H-M   'P 1'
#
loop_
_entity.id
_entity.type
_entity.pdbx_description
1 polymer ?
#
loop_
_entity_poly.entity_id
_entity_poly.type
_entity_poly.pdbx_seq_one_letter_code
_entity_poly.pdbx_strand_id
1 'polypeptide(L)'
;ISIMVAILIASTFLCSLCTFVQSYWNQSVQQEIAAYGDWDAQLLEIHAGQLDLIQNNENIQTIMVKGDNQTALLPAASGLPYLLIQNCDGAYWGGMREKNLILRGRVPQAPGEIVVGKSFFEQNPSVEIGDRLNLDLGERRIGNTTVDFLSPIQSGEEFVKTEKVQYTIVGEIDMTVSSAYNGYP
;
A
#
# COMPACT_ATOMS: atom_id res chain seq x y z
N ILE A 1 -8.00 19.19 -58.56
CA ILE A 1 -8.28 17.89 -57.88
C ILE A 1 -7.04 17.41 -57.08
N SER A 2 -5.86 17.52 -57.64
CA SER A 2 -4.62 17.05 -57.00
C SER A 2 -4.28 17.76 -55.67
N ILE A 3 -4.50 19.09 -55.58
CA ILE A 3 -4.25 19.89 -54.37
C ILE A 3 -5.24 19.53 -53.26
N MET A 4 -6.51 19.37 -53.60
CA MET A 4 -7.53 18.98 -52.60
C MET A 4 -7.27 17.59 -51.98
N VAL A 5 -6.82 16.65 -52.82
CA VAL A 5 -6.46 15.31 -52.34
C VAL A 5 -5.25 15.35 -51.41
N ALA A 6 -4.21 16.16 -51.76
CA ALA A 6 -3.06 16.36 -50.92
C ALA A 6 -3.40 16.96 -49.56
N ILE A 7 -4.28 17.97 -49.52
CA ILE A 7 -4.78 18.60 -48.27
C ILE A 7 -5.54 17.57 -47.41
N LEU A 8 -6.41 16.77 -48.03
CA LEU A 8 -7.12 15.69 -47.33
C LEU A 8 -6.19 14.67 -46.69
N ILE A 9 -5.20 14.20 -47.43
CA ILE A 9 -4.21 13.24 -46.93
C ILE A 9 -3.41 13.86 -45.77
N ALA A 10 -2.95 15.09 -45.94
CA ALA A 10 -2.19 15.77 -44.90
C ALA A 10 -3.01 16.00 -43.60
N SER A 11 -4.30 16.39 -43.75
CA SER A 11 -5.16 16.62 -42.59
C SER A 11 -5.51 15.31 -41.87
N THR A 12 -5.79 14.23 -42.61
CA THR A 12 -6.06 12.93 -41.99
C THR A 12 -4.83 12.35 -41.28
N PHE A 13 -3.64 12.53 -41.87
CA PHE A 13 -2.41 12.12 -41.24
C PHE A 13 -2.12 12.90 -39.94
N LEU A 14 -2.32 14.24 -39.96
CA LEU A 14 -2.14 15.08 -38.79
C LEU A 14 -3.13 14.70 -37.68
N CYS A 15 -4.42 14.53 -37.99
CA CYS A 15 -5.43 14.09 -37.05
C CYS A 15 -5.09 12.72 -36.43
N SER A 16 -4.65 11.75 -37.27
CA SER A 16 -4.25 10.43 -36.80
C SER A 16 -3.05 10.50 -35.86
N LEU A 17 -2.06 11.35 -36.17
CA LEU A 17 -0.88 11.55 -35.32
C LEU A 17 -1.28 12.15 -33.97
N CYS A 18 -2.11 13.19 -33.95
CA CYS A 18 -2.59 13.82 -32.72
C CYS A 18 -3.39 12.81 -31.84
N THR A 19 -4.27 12.03 -32.46
CA THR A 19 -5.05 10.99 -31.76
C THR A 19 -4.13 9.92 -31.20
N PHE A 20 -3.13 9.49 -31.95
CA PHE A 20 -2.16 8.50 -31.49
C PHE A 20 -1.36 9.00 -30.28
N VAL A 21 -0.83 10.22 -30.36
CA VAL A 21 -0.05 10.83 -29.27
C VAL A 21 -0.92 10.96 -28.02
N GLN A 22 -2.15 11.41 -28.16
CA GLN A 22 -3.08 11.56 -27.03
C GLN A 22 -3.46 10.20 -26.41
N SER A 23 -3.71 9.20 -27.25
CA SER A 23 -3.98 7.83 -26.76
C SER A 23 -2.79 7.23 -26.03
N TYR A 24 -1.59 7.39 -26.59
CA TYR A 24 -0.36 6.91 -25.97
C TYR A 24 -0.10 7.59 -24.62
N TRP A 25 -0.27 8.91 -24.56
CA TRP A 25 -0.13 9.67 -23.31
C TRP A 25 -1.13 9.19 -22.25
N ASN A 26 -2.41 9.09 -22.62
CA ASN A 26 -3.45 8.63 -21.69
C ASN A 26 -3.15 7.20 -21.20
N GLN A 27 -2.71 6.30 -22.08
CA GLN A 27 -2.36 4.94 -21.70
C GLN A 27 -1.16 4.94 -20.72
N SER A 28 -0.13 5.75 -20.98
CA SER A 28 1.02 5.85 -20.08
C SER A 28 0.63 6.36 -18.70
N VAL A 29 -0.20 7.41 -18.63
CA VAL A 29 -0.70 7.94 -17.35
C VAL A 29 -1.52 6.88 -16.61
N GLN A 30 -2.41 6.16 -17.30
CA GLN A 30 -3.20 5.09 -16.65
C GLN A 30 -2.32 3.93 -16.17
N GLN A 31 -1.25 3.59 -16.88
CA GLN A 31 -0.29 2.60 -16.43
C GLN A 31 0.47 3.04 -15.18
N GLU A 32 0.87 4.31 -15.11
CA GLU A 32 1.52 4.87 -13.92
C GLU A 32 0.55 4.88 -12.72
N ILE A 33 -0.69 5.36 -12.90
CA ILE A 33 -1.71 5.32 -11.84
C ILE A 33 -1.97 3.89 -11.37
N ALA A 34 -2.06 2.94 -12.29
CA ALA A 34 -2.25 1.52 -11.93
C ALA A 34 -1.05 0.93 -11.20
N ALA A 35 0.16 1.38 -11.51
CA ALA A 35 1.39 0.90 -10.90
C ALA A 35 1.67 1.52 -9.52
N TYR A 36 1.40 2.81 -9.36
CA TYR A 36 1.83 3.59 -8.19
C TYR A 36 0.68 4.15 -7.35
N GLY A 37 -0.53 4.23 -7.89
CA GLY A 37 -1.68 4.91 -7.30
C GLY A 37 -1.90 6.30 -7.91
N ASP A 38 -3.06 6.88 -7.59
CA ASP A 38 -3.49 8.20 -8.07
C ASP A 38 -3.13 9.28 -7.02
N TRP A 39 -1.87 9.74 -7.07
CA TRP A 39 -1.38 10.78 -6.15
C TRP A 39 -0.33 11.66 -6.85
N ASP A 40 -0.29 12.94 -6.48
CA ASP A 40 0.61 13.95 -7.07
C ASP A 40 1.93 14.10 -6.33
N ALA A 41 1.90 13.96 -5.00
CA ALA A 41 3.07 14.14 -4.14
C ALA A 41 3.01 13.29 -2.88
N GLN A 42 4.16 12.80 -2.45
CA GLN A 42 4.34 12.09 -1.18
C GLN A 42 5.23 12.92 -0.25
N LEU A 43 4.73 13.13 0.96
CA LEU A 43 5.49 13.74 2.03
C LEU A 43 5.84 12.66 3.06
N LEU A 44 7.10 12.60 3.45
CA LEU A 44 7.63 11.63 4.42
C LEU A 44 7.91 12.32 5.75
N GLU A 45 7.86 11.54 6.84
CA GLU A 45 8.23 11.98 8.19
C GLU A 45 7.42 13.20 8.68
N ILE A 46 6.12 13.23 8.37
CA ILE A 46 5.21 14.29 8.77
C ILE A 46 4.74 14.07 10.21
N HIS A 47 5.03 15.02 11.09
CA HIS A 47 4.49 15.01 12.44
C HIS A 47 3.03 15.47 12.49
N ALA A 48 2.28 14.98 13.48
CA ALA A 48 0.84 15.27 13.63
C ALA A 48 0.48 16.77 13.53
N GLY A 49 1.28 17.65 14.15
CA GLY A 49 1.04 19.09 14.07
C GLY A 49 1.28 19.72 12.69
N GLN A 50 2.04 19.06 11.81
CA GLN A 50 2.24 19.48 10.42
C GLN A 50 1.10 18.99 9.54
N LEU A 51 0.51 17.84 9.86
CA LEU A 51 -0.62 17.29 9.12
C LEU A 51 -1.81 18.25 9.10
N ASP A 52 -2.11 18.90 10.24
CA ASP A 52 -3.18 19.90 10.33
C ASP A 52 -2.97 21.09 9.37
N LEU A 53 -1.72 21.54 9.21
CA LEU A 53 -1.39 22.61 8.27
C LEU A 53 -1.61 22.20 6.82
N ILE A 54 -1.28 20.95 6.49
CA ILE A 54 -1.46 20.39 5.15
C ILE A 54 -2.95 20.22 4.87
N GLN A 55 -3.71 19.68 5.81
CA GLN A 55 -5.16 19.44 5.67
C GLN A 55 -5.96 20.72 5.47
N ASN A 56 -5.51 21.84 6.05
CA ASN A 56 -6.18 23.13 5.90
C ASN A 56 -5.74 23.93 4.66
N ASN A 57 -4.91 23.36 3.78
CA ASN A 57 -4.48 24.04 2.56
C ASN A 57 -5.53 23.88 1.45
N GLU A 58 -6.11 25.00 0.99
CA GLU A 58 -7.16 25.03 -0.03
C GLU A 58 -6.76 24.48 -1.41
N ASN A 59 -5.46 24.35 -1.67
CA ASN A 59 -4.94 23.78 -2.92
C ASN A 59 -4.83 22.26 -2.88
N ILE A 60 -5.09 21.62 -1.73
CA ILE A 60 -5.02 20.18 -1.57
C ILE A 60 -6.44 19.61 -1.57
N GLN A 61 -6.75 18.77 -2.53
CA GLN A 61 -8.08 18.17 -2.67
C GLN A 61 -8.26 16.92 -1.79
N THR A 62 -7.24 16.10 -1.73
CA THR A 62 -7.30 14.82 -1.00
C THR A 62 -5.97 14.54 -0.33
N ILE A 63 -6.02 14.09 0.90
CA ILE A 63 -4.86 13.63 1.66
C ILE A 63 -5.10 12.17 1.99
N MET A 64 -4.10 11.34 1.68
CA MET A 64 -4.06 9.93 2.03
C MET A 64 -2.98 9.74 3.09
N VAL A 65 -3.36 9.26 4.25
CA VAL A 65 -2.43 9.09 5.37
C VAL A 65 -2.05 7.63 5.55
N LYS A 66 -0.76 7.40 5.57
CA LYS A 66 -0.13 6.14 5.91
C LYS A 66 0.66 6.36 7.19
N GLY A 67 0.23 5.74 8.28
CA GLY A 67 0.89 5.86 9.57
C GLY A 67 2.17 5.04 9.67
N ASP A 68 2.80 5.13 10.84
CA ASP A 68 4.03 4.40 11.12
C ASP A 68 3.80 2.88 11.10
N ASN A 69 4.83 2.18 10.69
CA ASN A 69 4.87 0.74 10.74
C ASN A 69 4.99 0.27 12.20
N GLN A 70 4.20 -0.74 12.56
CA GLN A 70 4.28 -1.38 13.88
C GLN A 70 4.66 -2.84 13.71
N THR A 71 5.48 -3.35 14.60
CA THR A 71 5.83 -4.77 14.62
C THR A 71 4.88 -5.50 15.55
N ALA A 72 4.33 -6.61 15.09
CA ALA A 72 3.52 -7.51 15.91
C ALA A 72 4.19 -8.87 16.02
N LEU A 73 4.14 -9.47 17.21
CA LEU A 73 4.56 -10.84 17.42
C LEU A 73 3.43 -11.80 17.05
N LEU A 74 3.74 -12.75 16.17
CA LEU A 74 2.85 -13.87 15.86
C LEU A 74 2.96 -14.95 16.95
N PRO A 75 1.83 -15.52 17.38
CA PRO A 75 1.88 -16.75 18.18
C PRO A 75 2.63 -17.85 17.42
N ALA A 76 3.42 -18.63 18.14
CA ALA A 76 4.51 -19.52 17.70
C ALA A 76 4.23 -20.60 16.63
N ALA A 77 3.17 -20.50 15.85
CA ALA A 77 2.78 -21.52 14.87
C ALA A 77 3.35 -21.31 13.47
N SER A 78 3.83 -20.13 13.12
CA SER A 78 4.38 -19.82 11.79
C SER A 78 5.88 -19.60 11.87
N GLY A 79 6.62 -20.06 10.90
CA GLY A 79 8.08 -19.91 10.85
C GLY A 79 8.61 -18.47 10.86
N LEU A 80 7.73 -17.47 10.70
CA LEU A 80 8.03 -16.03 10.82
C LEU A 80 7.44 -15.52 12.13
N PRO A 81 8.27 -15.06 13.09
CA PRO A 81 7.78 -14.63 14.41
C PRO A 81 7.12 -13.25 14.39
N TYR A 82 7.28 -12.48 13.33
CA TYR A 82 6.85 -11.08 13.28
C TYR A 82 5.96 -10.77 12.09
N LEU A 83 4.99 -9.88 12.32
CA LEU A 83 4.18 -9.23 11.28
C LEU A 83 4.47 -7.72 11.27
N LEU A 84 4.50 -7.14 10.09
CA LEU A 84 4.48 -5.70 9.90
C LEU A 84 3.03 -5.24 9.82
N ILE A 85 2.61 -4.40 10.77
CA ILE A 85 1.29 -3.77 10.77
C ILE A 85 1.44 -2.36 10.25
N GLN A 86 0.65 -2.01 9.24
CA GLN A 86 0.63 -0.70 8.65
C GLN A 86 -0.73 -0.06 8.79
N ASN A 87 -0.78 1.10 9.41
CA ASN A 87 -2.00 1.88 9.55
C ASN A 87 -2.22 2.75 8.32
N CYS A 88 -3.43 2.71 7.76
CA CYS A 88 -3.82 3.52 6.62
C CYS A 88 -5.20 4.10 6.87
N ASP A 89 -5.46 5.33 6.42
CA ASP A 89 -6.78 5.93 6.47
C ASP A 89 -7.70 5.43 5.35
N GLY A 90 -8.98 5.82 5.40
CA GLY A 90 -9.96 5.42 4.38
C GLY A 90 -9.67 6.03 3.00
N ALA A 91 -9.07 7.21 2.94
CA ALA A 91 -8.70 7.88 1.71
C ALA A 91 -7.55 7.13 1.00
N TYR A 92 -6.60 6.59 1.76
CA TYR A 92 -5.53 5.74 1.25
C TYR A 92 -6.08 4.57 0.43
N TRP A 93 -7.03 3.82 0.99
CA TRP A 93 -7.67 2.71 0.28
C TRP A 93 -8.47 3.14 -0.94
N GLY A 94 -8.91 4.40 -1.00
CA GLY A 94 -9.60 4.97 -2.15
C GLY A 94 -8.68 5.27 -3.33
N GLY A 95 -7.51 5.85 -3.09
CA GLY A 95 -6.57 6.36 -4.10
C GLY A 95 -5.42 5.43 -4.44
N MET A 96 -4.97 4.63 -3.47
CA MET A 96 -3.80 3.79 -3.67
C MET A 96 -4.11 2.49 -4.42
N ARG A 97 -3.08 1.97 -5.07
CA ARG A 97 -3.18 0.73 -5.88
C ARG A 97 -3.51 -0.51 -5.07
N GLU A 98 -3.18 -0.51 -3.78
CA GLU A 98 -3.32 -1.65 -2.88
C GLU A 98 -4.76 -2.18 -2.82
N LYS A 99 -5.74 -1.31 -3.02
CA LYS A 99 -7.15 -1.74 -3.15
C LYS A 99 -7.38 -2.75 -4.28
N ASN A 100 -6.58 -2.65 -5.36
CA ASN A 100 -6.67 -3.52 -6.53
C ASN A 100 -5.93 -4.85 -6.32
N LEU A 101 -5.18 -4.98 -5.23
CA LEU A 101 -4.45 -6.19 -4.85
C LEU A 101 -5.26 -7.10 -3.91
N ILE A 102 -6.49 -6.71 -3.55
CA ILE A 102 -7.38 -7.55 -2.73
C ILE A 102 -7.78 -8.78 -3.54
N LEU A 103 -7.41 -9.95 -3.04
CA LEU A 103 -7.71 -11.24 -3.65
C LEU A 103 -9.07 -11.78 -3.21
N ARG A 104 -9.38 -11.63 -1.92
CA ARG A 104 -10.65 -12.07 -1.29
C ARG A 104 -11.08 -11.08 -0.22
N GLY A 105 -12.39 -11.00 0.01
CA GLY A 105 -12.94 -10.09 1.03
C GLY A 105 -13.00 -8.65 0.57
N ARG A 106 -12.64 -7.73 1.45
CA ARG A 106 -12.72 -6.28 1.22
C ARG A 106 -11.60 -5.52 1.92
N VAL A 107 -11.43 -4.25 1.57
CA VAL A 107 -10.58 -3.32 2.32
C VAL A 107 -11.17 -3.01 3.70
N PRO A 108 -10.34 -2.65 4.71
CA PRO A 108 -10.81 -2.17 6.01
C PRO A 108 -11.72 -0.94 5.87
N GLN A 109 -12.81 -0.90 6.63
CA GLN A 109 -13.77 0.19 6.65
C GLN A 109 -13.98 0.77 8.06
N ALA A 110 -13.46 0.08 9.08
CA ALA A 110 -13.57 0.49 10.46
C ALA A 110 -12.28 0.21 11.23
N PRO A 111 -12.00 0.95 12.33
CA PRO A 111 -10.93 0.62 13.25
C PRO A 111 -11.03 -0.83 13.74
N GLY A 112 -9.90 -1.50 13.87
CA GLY A 112 -9.84 -2.91 14.27
C GLY A 112 -10.10 -3.92 13.15
N GLU A 113 -10.30 -3.48 11.91
CA GLU A 113 -10.30 -4.34 10.73
C GLU A 113 -8.91 -4.37 10.09
N ILE A 114 -8.52 -5.53 9.57
CA ILE A 114 -7.22 -5.72 8.91
C ILE A 114 -7.37 -6.56 7.65
N VAL A 115 -6.57 -6.25 6.63
CA VAL A 115 -6.26 -7.17 5.54
C VAL A 115 -4.90 -7.80 5.80
N VAL A 116 -4.76 -9.07 5.46
CA VAL A 116 -3.51 -9.81 5.65
C VAL A 116 -2.99 -10.32 4.32
N GLY A 117 -1.68 -10.43 4.21
CA GLY A 117 -1.03 -10.91 3.00
C GLY A 117 -1.39 -12.38 2.72
N LYS A 118 -1.39 -12.74 1.43
CA LYS A 118 -1.62 -14.12 0.96
C LYS A 118 -0.72 -15.14 1.70
N SER A 119 0.55 -14.81 1.89
CA SER A 119 1.51 -15.68 2.59
C SER A 119 1.12 -15.99 4.04
N PHE A 120 0.38 -15.10 4.69
CA PHE A 120 -0.13 -15.35 6.03
C PHE A 120 -1.15 -16.51 6.03
N PHE A 121 -2.10 -16.54 5.09
CA PHE A 121 -3.06 -17.62 4.97
C PHE A 121 -2.41 -18.94 4.56
N GLU A 122 -1.41 -18.90 3.67
CA GLU A 122 -0.64 -20.09 3.29
C GLU A 122 0.08 -20.74 4.47
N GLN A 123 0.59 -19.93 5.40
CA GLN A 123 1.25 -20.39 6.62
C GLN A 123 0.27 -20.75 7.75
N ASN A 124 -0.95 -20.24 7.70
CA ASN A 124 -1.99 -20.43 8.71
C ASN A 124 -3.30 -20.91 8.07
N PRO A 125 -3.36 -22.13 7.52
CA PRO A 125 -4.49 -22.60 6.71
C PRO A 125 -5.81 -22.77 7.50
N SER A 126 -5.76 -22.72 8.82
CA SER A 126 -6.93 -22.77 9.69
C SER A 126 -7.56 -21.40 9.94
N VAL A 127 -6.92 -20.31 9.49
CA VAL A 127 -7.42 -18.94 9.66
C VAL A 127 -8.25 -18.55 8.44
N GLU A 128 -9.40 -17.92 8.68
CA GLU A 128 -10.32 -17.50 7.64
C GLU A 128 -10.65 -16.00 7.75
N ILE A 129 -11.20 -15.44 6.66
CA ILE A 129 -11.76 -14.08 6.68
C ILE A 129 -12.97 -14.08 7.64
N GLY A 130 -13.01 -13.11 8.56
CA GLY A 130 -13.98 -13.02 9.65
C GLY A 130 -13.38 -13.41 11.00
N ASP A 131 -12.26 -14.10 11.03
CA ASP A 131 -11.60 -14.49 12.27
C ASP A 131 -10.98 -13.29 13.00
N ARG A 132 -10.81 -13.47 14.31
CA ARG A 132 -10.16 -12.49 15.18
C ARG A 132 -8.71 -12.86 15.41
N LEU A 133 -7.83 -11.94 15.05
CA LEU A 133 -6.39 -12.06 15.23
C LEU A 133 -5.96 -11.26 16.47
N ASN A 134 -5.47 -11.95 17.50
CA ASN A 134 -4.90 -11.30 18.68
C ASN A 134 -3.40 -11.16 18.49
N LEU A 135 -2.90 -9.94 18.51
CA LEU A 135 -1.50 -9.63 18.29
C LEU A 135 -0.91 -8.88 19.48
N ASP A 136 0.31 -9.20 19.81
CA ASP A 136 1.12 -8.43 20.73
C ASP A 136 1.96 -7.44 19.90
N LEU A 137 1.67 -6.16 19.99
CA LEU A 137 2.46 -5.10 19.37
C LEU A 137 3.68 -4.77 20.22
N GLY A 138 4.77 -4.38 19.59
CA GLY A 138 5.99 -4.05 20.28
C GLY A 138 7.15 -3.72 19.36
N GLU A 139 8.35 -3.77 19.93
CA GLU A 139 9.59 -3.47 19.25
C GLU A 139 10.56 -4.63 19.34
N ARG A 140 11.28 -4.87 18.27
CA ARG A 140 12.44 -5.76 18.23
C ARG A 140 13.63 -5.00 18.82
N ARG A 141 14.34 -5.57 19.76
CA ARG A 141 15.50 -4.93 20.39
C ARG A 141 16.68 -5.87 20.56
N ILE A 142 17.88 -5.30 20.49
CA ILE A 142 19.13 -5.92 20.94
C ILE A 142 19.73 -4.99 22.01
N GLY A 143 19.65 -5.41 23.25
CA GLY A 143 19.96 -4.56 24.39
C GLY A 143 19.05 -3.32 24.41
N ASN A 144 19.61 -2.13 24.30
CA ASN A 144 18.86 -0.87 24.30
C ASN A 144 18.57 -0.30 22.89
N THR A 145 18.94 -1.03 21.84
CA THR A 145 18.79 -0.54 20.46
C THR A 145 17.58 -1.20 19.81
N THR A 146 16.68 -0.40 19.24
CA THR A 146 15.57 -0.89 18.42
C THR A 146 16.12 -1.40 17.09
N VAL A 147 15.65 -2.59 16.69
CA VAL A 147 16.01 -3.24 15.42
C VAL A 147 14.90 -2.93 14.40
N ASP A 148 15.30 -2.49 13.22
CA ASP A 148 14.36 -2.27 12.13
C ASP A 148 13.65 -3.58 11.74
N PHE A 149 12.35 -3.47 11.41
CA PHE A 149 11.53 -4.63 11.04
C PHE A 149 12.15 -5.44 9.88
N LEU A 150 12.71 -4.76 8.89
CA LEU A 150 13.29 -5.36 7.69
C LEU A 150 14.66 -6.00 7.92
N SER A 151 15.27 -5.73 9.07
CA SER A 151 16.56 -6.37 9.41
C SER A 151 16.37 -7.86 9.67
N PRO A 152 17.30 -8.71 9.22
CA PRO A 152 17.29 -10.13 9.57
C PRO A 152 17.24 -10.35 11.08
N ILE A 153 16.63 -11.47 11.50
CA ILE A 153 16.60 -11.86 12.91
C ILE A 153 18.01 -12.10 13.39
N GLN A 154 18.37 -11.48 14.50
CA GLN A 154 19.72 -11.53 15.06
C GLN A 154 19.76 -12.31 16.37
N SER A 155 20.91 -12.92 16.68
CA SER A 155 21.12 -13.59 17.95
C SER A 155 21.08 -12.59 19.11
N GLY A 156 20.33 -12.92 20.17
CA GLY A 156 20.16 -12.04 21.33
C GLY A 156 19.09 -10.96 21.14
N GLU A 157 18.30 -11.04 20.07
CA GLU A 157 17.16 -10.18 19.85
C GLU A 157 16.02 -10.57 20.79
N GLU A 158 15.37 -9.56 21.36
CA GLU A 158 14.21 -9.70 22.23
C GLU A 158 13.05 -8.87 21.67
N PHE A 159 11.82 -9.37 21.85
CA PHE A 159 10.62 -8.61 21.54
C PHE A 159 10.08 -7.93 22.80
N VAL A 160 10.10 -6.60 22.80
CA VAL A 160 9.58 -5.80 23.90
C VAL A 160 8.14 -5.43 23.58
N LYS A 161 7.22 -6.13 24.22
CA LYS A 161 5.79 -5.92 24.06
C LYS A 161 5.36 -4.57 24.65
N THR A 162 4.59 -3.80 23.89
CA THR A 162 4.00 -2.52 24.31
C THR A 162 2.50 -2.60 24.52
N GLU A 163 1.79 -3.29 23.63
CA GLU A 163 0.33 -3.34 23.63
C GLU A 163 -0.17 -4.70 23.13
N LYS A 164 -1.40 -5.05 23.53
CA LYS A 164 -2.13 -6.18 22.96
C LYS A 164 -3.36 -5.67 22.24
N VAL A 165 -3.47 -6.00 20.95
CA VAL A 165 -4.57 -5.58 20.09
C VAL A 165 -5.29 -6.77 19.49
N GLN A 166 -6.57 -6.57 19.17
CA GLN A 166 -7.39 -7.55 18.47
C GLN A 166 -7.87 -6.94 17.18
N TYR A 167 -7.61 -7.62 16.08
CA TYR A 167 -8.12 -7.26 14.75
C TYR A 167 -9.09 -8.31 14.24
N THR A 168 -10.03 -7.88 13.40
CA THR A 168 -10.87 -8.76 12.59
C THR A 168 -10.31 -8.79 11.18
N ILE A 169 -10.03 -9.96 10.65
CA ILE A 169 -9.55 -10.15 9.29
C ILE A 169 -10.71 -9.94 8.33
N VAL A 170 -10.63 -8.94 7.45
CA VAL A 170 -11.70 -8.61 6.50
C VAL A 170 -11.32 -8.88 5.05
N GLY A 171 -10.05 -9.16 4.77
CA GLY A 171 -9.61 -9.46 3.42
C GLY A 171 -8.21 -10.05 3.35
N GLU A 172 -7.92 -10.59 2.17
CA GLU A 172 -6.61 -11.09 1.75
C GLU A 172 -6.05 -10.20 0.66
N ILE A 173 -4.78 -9.84 0.76
CA ILE A 173 -4.10 -8.97 -0.19
C ILE A 173 -2.86 -9.65 -0.78
N ASP A 174 -2.61 -9.44 -2.08
CA ASP A 174 -1.38 -9.87 -2.73
C ASP A 174 -0.29 -8.81 -2.59
N MET A 175 0.58 -8.99 -1.61
CA MET A 175 1.72 -8.09 -1.36
C MET A 175 2.96 -8.41 -2.19
N THR A 176 2.95 -9.49 -2.98
CA THR A 176 4.13 -9.89 -3.79
C THR A 176 4.47 -8.85 -4.84
N VAL A 177 3.46 -8.19 -5.39
CA VAL A 177 3.63 -7.09 -6.36
C VAL A 177 4.18 -5.82 -5.69
N SER A 178 3.88 -5.61 -4.40
CA SER A 178 4.36 -4.45 -3.64
C SER A 178 5.81 -4.59 -3.19
N SER A 179 6.23 -5.80 -2.79
CA SER A 179 7.59 -6.06 -2.33
C SER A 179 8.63 -5.90 -3.44
N ALA A 180 8.30 -6.26 -4.68
CA ALA A 180 9.17 -6.08 -5.83
C ALA A 180 9.53 -4.61 -6.09
N TYR A 181 8.69 -3.68 -5.64
CA TYR A 181 8.87 -2.25 -5.85
C TYR A 181 9.77 -1.58 -4.80
N ASN A 182 9.77 -2.10 -3.58
CA ASN A 182 10.58 -1.54 -2.50
C ASN A 182 12.00 -2.15 -2.42
N GLY A 183 12.40 -2.98 -3.37
CA GLY A 183 13.72 -3.58 -3.41
C GLY A 183 13.99 -4.59 -2.28
N TYR A 184 12.95 -5.08 -1.63
CA TYR A 184 13.03 -6.12 -0.61
C TYR A 184 12.40 -7.42 -1.15
N PRO A 185 13.11 -8.55 -1.00
CA PRO A 185 12.61 -9.86 -1.42
C PRO A 185 11.41 -10.32 -0.61
#